data_14d600028758afc8bdb74f5eb2c3ad35
#
_entry.id   14d600028758afc8bdb74f5eb2c3ad35
#
_cell.length_a   1.000
_cell.length_b   1.000
_cell.length_c   1.000
_cell.angle_alpha   90.00
_cell.angle_beta   90.00
_cell.angle_gamma   90.00
#
_symmetry.space_group_name_H-M   'P 1'
#
loop_
_entity.id
_entity.type
_entity.pdbx_description
1 polymer ?
#
loop_
_entity_poly.entity_id
_entity_poly.type
_entity_poly.pdbx_seq_one_letter_code
_entity_poly.pdbx_strand_id
1 'polypeptide(L)'
;NGVLKIGAKTPSSKIYKFTKDNNIGGFEFVKKIPGTLGGMIKMNAGVKEYEISNLLLNITTSKGIALASECEFSYRHSNIDGVIFQASFEIIREFDETLSNKLNQKRSNQPKGASFGSCFANPAGDHAGRLLEAAGMKGYRIGGCGFSEIHANFLINYGSGSFNDAIELINLAKNRVAELFGIELRCEV
;
A
#
# COMPACT_ATOMS: atom_id res chain seq x y z
N ASN A 1 -6.23 28.50 -1.90
CA ASN A 1 -5.86 27.09 -2.12
C ASN A 1 -4.42 27.02 -2.64
N GLY A 2 -3.58 26.19 -2.03
CA GLY A 2 -2.19 25.98 -2.44
C GLY A 2 -2.01 24.65 -3.19
N VAL A 3 -0.85 24.49 -3.81
CA VAL A 3 -0.46 23.24 -4.48
C VAL A 3 0.82 22.72 -3.85
N LEU A 4 0.79 21.46 -3.41
CA LEU A 4 1.95 20.74 -2.92
C LEU A 4 2.50 19.84 -4.02
N LYS A 5 3.75 20.08 -4.44
CA LYS A 5 4.47 19.22 -5.39
C LYS A 5 5.42 18.28 -4.67
N ILE A 6 5.35 16.99 -4.97
CA ILE A 6 6.16 15.96 -4.31
C ILE A 6 6.80 15.06 -5.37
N GLY A 7 8.11 14.83 -5.26
CA GLY A 7 8.83 13.91 -6.12
C GLY A 7 8.49 12.44 -5.84
N ALA A 8 8.42 11.61 -6.88
CA ALA A 8 8.01 10.21 -6.78
C ALA A 8 8.89 9.34 -5.86
N LYS A 9 10.17 9.67 -5.69
CA LYS A 9 11.10 8.98 -4.78
C LYS A 9 10.93 9.35 -3.30
N THR A 10 10.04 10.30 -2.96
CA THR A 10 9.84 10.74 -1.58
C THR A 10 9.20 9.62 -0.76
N PRO A 11 9.85 9.15 0.33
CA PRO A 11 9.27 8.14 1.21
C PRO A 11 8.01 8.66 1.92
N SER A 12 7.05 7.79 2.16
CA SER A 12 5.81 8.10 2.89
C SER A 12 6.06 8.77 4.25
N SER A 13 7.07 8.31 4.99
CA SER A 13 7.44 8.89 6.28
C SER A 13 7.89 10.36 6.18
N LYS A 14 8.59 10.73 5.10
CA LYS A 14 8.97 12.13 4.84
C LYS A 14 7.76 12.97 4.44
N ILE A 15 6.86 12.42 3.64
CA ILE A 15 5.60 13.10 3.27
C ILE A 15 4.79 13.38 4.54
N TYR A 16 4.56 12.37 5.36
CA TYR A 16 3.84 12.52 6.63
C TYR A 16 4.45 13.59 7.53
N LYS A 17 5.77 13.52 7.74
CA LYS A 17 6.45 14.49 8.60
C LYS A 17 6.30 15.92 8.06
N PHE A 18 6.58 16.12 6.78
CA PHE A 18 6.48 17.44 6.14
C PHE A 18 5.06 18.03 6.22
N THR A 19 4.04 17.23 5.90
CA THR A 19 2.65 17.70 5.88
C THR A 19 2.15 18.00 7.29
N LYS A 20 2.53 17.20 8.29
CA LYS A 20 2.24 17.48 9.70
C LYS A 20 2.93 18.77 10.18
N ASP A 21 4.23 18.92 9.94
CA ASP A 21 5.03 20.06 10.41
C ASP A 21 4.57 21.39 9.76
N ASN A 22 3.97 21.33 8.56
CA ASN A 22 3.48 22.49 7.82
C ASN A 22 1.94 22.65 7.86
N ASN A 23 1.26 21.90 8.71
CA ASN A 23 -0.20 21.95 8.89
C ASN A 23 -0.98 21.68 7.59
N ILE A 24 -0.53 20.74 6.75
CA ILE A 24 -1.14 20.34 5.48
C ILE A 24 -1.91 19.05 5.65
N GLY A 25 -3.23 19.09 5.58
CA GLY A 25 -4.10 17.92 5.70
C GLY A 25 -4.25 17.12 4.42
N GLY A 26 -4.83 15.91 4.57
CA GLY A 26 -5.08 14.97 3.48
C GLY A 26 -4.04 13.85 3.37
N PHE A 27 -2.95 13.94 4.13
CA PHE A 27 -1.86 12.94 4.15
C PHE A 27 -1.74 12.20 5.49
N GLU A 28 -2.72 12.29 6.37
CA GLU A 28 -2.73 11.68 7.71
C GLU A 28 -2.60 10.15 7.67
N PHE A 29 -3.10 9.54 6.59
CA PHE A 29 -3.10 8.09 6.41
C PHE A 29 -1.75 7.50 5.98
N VAL A 30 -0.81 8.33 5.45
CA VAL A 30 0.42 7.81 4.85
C VAL A 30 1.47 7.35 5.86
N LYS A 31 1.34 7.67 7.15
CA LYS A 31 2.34 7.42 8.21
C LYS A 31 2.88 5.99 8.23
N LYS A 32 2.01 5.01 8.06
CA LYS A 32 2.34 3.58 8.13
C LYS A 32 2.24 2.86 6.77
N ILE A 33 2.12 3.59 5.67
CA ILE A 33 2.16 3.00 4.35
C ILE A 33 3.63 2.88 3.94
N PRO A 34 4.14 1.69 3.62
CA PRO A 34 5.53 1.53 3.17
C PRO A 34 5.70 2.07 1.75
N GLY A 35 6.94 2.39 1.40
CA GLY A 35 7.31 2.77 0.04
C GLY A 35 7.40 4.28 -0.20
N THR A 36 7.38 4.65 -1.46
CA THR A 36 7.53 6.02 -1.96
C THR A 36 6.26 6.52 -2.62
N LEU A 37 6.19 7.84 -2.86
CA LEU A 37 5.03 8.46 -3.50
C LEU A 37 4.65 7.80 -4.83
N GLY A 38 5.64 7.52 -5.69
CA GLY A 38 5.36 6.91 -7.00
C GLY A 38 4.67 5.54 -6.88
N GLY A 39 5.14 4.70 -5.96
CA GLY A 39 4.49 3.42 -5.65
C GLY A 39 3.09 3.60 -5.04
N MET A 40 2.92 4.57 -4.14
CA MET A 40 1.60 4.88 -3.57
C MET A 40 0.60 5.33 -4.65
N ILE A 41 1.04 6.17 -5.60
CA ILE A 41 0.18 6.62 -6.71
C ILE A 41 -0.16 5.45 -7.63
N LYS A 42 0.84 4.66 -8.04
CA LYS A 42 0.61 3.51 -8.95
C LYS A 42 -0.41 2.53 -8.39
N MET A 43 -0.38 2.29 -7.08
CA MET A 43 -1.27 1.37 -6.38
C MET A 43 -2.52 2.04 -5.79
N ASN A 44 -2.75 3.32 -6.05
CA ASN A 44 -3.78 4.09 -5.34
C ASN A 44 -3.82 3.76 -3.84
N ALA A 45 -2.66 3.90 -3.20
CA ALA A 45 -2.50 3.47 -1.82
C ALA A 45 -3.38 4.29 -0.88
N GLY A 46 -3.99 3.61 0.09
CA GLY A 46 -4.90 4.27 1.02
C GLY A 46 -5.25 3.45 2.24
N VAL A 47 -6.03 4.05 3.13
CA VAL A 47 -6.61 3.44 4.33
C VAL A 47 -8.08 3.82 4.37
N LYS A 48 -8.99 2.86 4.14
CA LYS A 48 -10.43 3.08 3.97
C LYS A 48 -10.71 4.06 2.82
N GLU A 49 -11.50 5.10 3.11
CA GLU A 49 -11.88 6.19 2.20
C GLU A 49 -10.76 7.18 1.88
N TYR A 50 -9.64 7.12 2.59
CA TYR A 50 -8.48 8.02 2.38
C TYR A 50 -7.48 7.37 1.45
N GLU A 51 -7.46 7.80 0.19
CA GLU A 51 -6.57 7.31 -0.85
C GLU A 51 -5.68 8.44 -1.39
N ILE A 52 -4.52 8.09 -1.96
CA ILE A 52 -3.57 9.08 -2.47
C ILE A 52 -4.15 9.89 -3.63
N SER A 53 -5.09 9.33 -4.37
CA SER A 53 -5.79 10.01 -5.47
C SER A 53 -6.74 11.12 -5.02
N ASN A 54 -7.22 11.12 -3.77
CA ASN A 54 -8.28 12.04 -3.31
C ASN A 54 -7.92 13.53 -3.45
N LEU A 55 -6.64 13.89 -3.35
CA LEU A 55 -6.14 15.26 -3.48
C LEU A 55 -5.24 15.46 -4.69
N LEU A 56 -5.07 14.42 -5.51
CA LEU A 56 -4.20 14.45 -6.67
C LEU A 56 -4.78 15.34 -7.77
N LEU A 57 -3.99 16.29 -8.24
CA LEU A 57 -4.33 17.15 -9.37
C LEU A 57 -3.80 16.58 -10.68
N ASN A 58 -2.50 16.29 -10.70
CA ASN A 58 -1.81 15.74 -11.86
C ASN A 58 -0.52 15.02 -11.45
N ILE A 59 -0.02 14.22 -12.38
CA ILE A 59 1.27 13.55 -12.30
C ILE A 59 2.12 13.92 -13.51
N THR A 60 3.44 13.97 -13.31
CA THR A 60 4.41 14.04 -14.41
C THR A 60 5.05 12.66 -14.55
N THR A 61 4.95 12.09 -15.74
CA THR A 61 5.53 10.78 -16.08
C THR A 61 6.52 10.89 -17.24
N SER A 62 7.19 9.79 -17.58
CA SER A 62 8.02 9.67 -18.78
C SER A 62 7.22 9.80 -20.08
N LYS A 63 5.89 9.77 -20.03
CA LYS A 63 4.97 9.95 -21.19
C LYS A 63 4.38 11.35 -21.27
N GLY A 64 4.63 12.21 -20.28
CA GLY A 64 4.06 13.55 -20.18
C GLY A 64 3.31 13.78 -18.88
N ILE A 65 2.49 14.84 -18.86
CA ILE A 65 1.63 15.18 -17.73
C ILE A 65 0.26 14.53 -17.95
N ALA A 66 -0.25 13.85 -16.93
CA ALA A 66 -1.61 13.30 -16.90
C ALA A 66 -2.39 13.92 -15.74
N LEU A 67 -3.64 14.27 -15.96
CA LEU A 67 -4.57 14.72 -14.92
C LEU A 67 -5.00 13.51 -14.06
N ALA A 68 -5.34 13.76 -12.80
CA ALA A 68 -5.85 12.71 -11.91
C ALA A 68 -7.10 12.01 -12.49
N SER A 69 -7.97 12.75 -13.16
CA SER A 69 -9.17 12.23 -13.81
C SER A 69 -8.90 11.27 -14.99
N GLU A 70 -7.70 11.30 -15.55
CA GLU A 70 -7.27 10.45 -16.66
C GLU A 70 -6.61 9.15 -16.19
N CYS A 71 -6.33 9.03 -14.89
CA CYS A 71 -5.56 7.92 -14.33
C CYS A 71 -6.40 6.70 -13.91
N GLU A 72 -7.73 6.73 -14.10
CA GLU A 72 -8.69 5.63 -13.81
C GLU A 72 -8.42 4.92 -12.48
N PHE A 73 -8.30 5.71 -11.40
CA PHE A 73 -8.04 5.16 -10.08
C PHE A 73 -9.17 4.28 -9.57
N SER A 74 -8.81 3.13 -9.05
CA SER A 74 -9.70 2.22 -8.32
C SER A 74 -8.95 1.55 -7.17
N TYR A 75 -9.61 0.65 -6.44
CA TYR A 75 -8.98 -0.05 -5.31
C TYR A 75 -7.69 -0.77 -5.74
N ARG A 76 -6.55 -0.30 -5.24
CA ARG A 76 -5.21 -0.84 -5.53
C ARG A 76 -4.88 -0.92 -7.03
N HIS A 77 -5.34 0.07 -7.78
CA HIS A 77 -5.11 0.13 -9.22
C HIS A 77 -5.06 1.56 -9.75
N SER A 78 -4.27 1.75 -10.81
CA SER A 78 -4.31 2.91 -11.72
C SER A 78 -3.86 2.47 -13.11
N ASN A 79 -4.38 3.11 -14.16
CA ASN A 79 -3.96 2.85 -15.55
C ASN A 79 -2.72 3.64 -15.96
N ILE A 80 -2.02 4.28 -15.00
CA ILE A 80 -0.84 5.12 -15.27
C ILE A 80 0.21 4.33 -16.04
N ASP A 81 0.61 4.85 -17.20
CA ASP A 81 1.71 4.34 -18.01
C ASP A 81 2.99 5.17 -17.79
N GLY A 82 4.13 4.49 -17.91
CA GLY A 82 5.44 5.10 -17.76
C GLY A 82 5.90 5.30 -16.32
N VAL A 83 7.08 5.91 -16.18
CA VAL A 83 7.71 6.18 -14.88
C VAL A 83 7.18 7.49 -14.31
N ILE A 84 6.67 7.47 -13.09
CA ILE A 84 6.22 8.67 -12.37
C ILE A 84 7.45 9.41 -11.83
N PHE A 85 7.56 10.71 -12.10
CA PHE A 85 8.63 11.58 -11.60
C PHE A 85 8.19 12.43 -10.42
N GLN A 86 6.99 13.01 -10.49
CA GLN A 86 6.40 13.85 -9.45
C GLN A 86 4.88 13.89 -9.55
N ALA A 87 4.25 14.39 -8.50
CA ALA A 87 2.82 14.64 -8.47
C ALA A 87 2.51 15.99 -7.79
N SER A 88 1.39 16.59 -8.18
CA SER A 88 0.84 17.81 -7.60
C SER A 88 -0.46 17.50 -6.89
N PHE A 89 -0.60 18.01 -5.67
CA PHE A 89 -1.76 17.79 -4.81
C PHE A 89 -2.39 19.11 -4.41
N GLU A 90 -3.70 19.14 -4.30
CA GLU A 90 -4.42 20.28 -3.77
C GLU A 90 -4.28 20.36 -2.25
N ILE A 91 -4.05 21.57 -1.71
CA ILE A 91 -4.07 21.82 -0.26
C ILE A 91 -5.45 22.43 0.07
N ILE A 92 -6.34 21.62 0.64
CA ILE A 92 -7.75 22.00 0.89
C ILE A 92 -8.07 22.20 2.36
N ARG A 93 -7.24 21.71 3.28
CA ARG A 93 -7.48 21.78 4.72
C ARG A 93 -6.21 21.68 5.54
N GLU A 94 -6.33 22.00 6.82
CA GLU A 94 -5.27 21.78 7.81
C GLU A 94 -5.10 20.31 8.18
N PHE A 95 -3.93 19.98 8.75
CA PHE A 95 -3.62 18.64 9.21
C PHE A 95 -4.48 18.27 10.43
N ASP A 96 -5.15 17.09 10.36
CA ASP A 96 -5.99 16.58 11.45
C ASP A 96 -5.22 15.52 12.27
N GLU A 97 -4.71 15.93 13.42
CA GLU A 97 -3.98 15.05 14.35
C GLU A 97 -4.88 13.91 14.89
N THR A 98 -6.17 14.18 15.13
CA THR A 98 -7.10 13.19 15.66
C THR A 98 -7.36 12.11 14.62
N LEU A 99 -7.59 12.50 13.37
CA LEU A 99 -7.73 11.56 12.24
C LEU A 99 -6.46 10.74 12.08
N SER A 100 -5.29 11.38 12.11
CA SER A 100 -4.00 10.69 12.00
C SER A 100 -3.85 9.60 13.07
N ASN A 101 -4.15 9.92 14.33
CA ASN A 101 -4.08 8.96 15.43
C ASN A 101 -5.07 7.81 15.25
N LYS A 102 -6.31 8.09 14.86
CA LYS A 102 -7.35 7.09 14.58
C LYS A 102 -6.93 6.12 13.48
N LEU A 103 -6.38 6.63 12.38
CA LEU A 103 -5.91 5.80 11.25
C LEU A 103 -4.68 4.96 11.64
N ASN A 104 -3.78 5.52 12.45
CA ASN A 104 -2.60 4.81 12.94
C ASN A 104 -2.94 3.69 13.93
N GLN A 105 -3.96 3.85 14.78
CA GLN A 105 -4.42 2.81 15.70
C GLN A 105 -4.97 1.60 14.93
N LYS A 106 -5.72 1.81 13.84
CA LYS A 106 -6.26 0.73 13.00
C LYS A 106 -5.18 -0.12 12.33
N ARG A 107 -3.97 0.39 12.21
CA ARG A 107 -2.81 -0.33 11.69
C ARG A 107 -1.84 -0.79 12.78
N SER A 108 -2.29 -0.87 14.03
CA SER A 108 -1.46 -1.32 15.16
C SER A 108 -1.13 -2.82 15.13
N ASN A 109 -1.95 -3.62 14.45
CA ASN A 109 -1.79 -5.06 14.28
C ASN A 109 -0.84 -5.43 13.12
N GLN A 110 -0.12 -4.48 12.55
CA GLN A 110 0.84 -4.78 11.50
C GLN A 110 2.13 -5.36 12.12
N PRO A 111 2.68 -6.43 11.55
CA PRO A 111 3.91 -7.03 12.04
C PRO A 111 5.09 -6.07 11.84
N LYS A 112 6.08 -6.20 12.73
CA LYS A 112 7.39 -5.55 12.56
C LYS A 112 8.30 -6.49 11.76
N GLY A 113 9.19 -5.91 10.96
CA GLY A 113 10.18 -6.68 10.17
C GLY A 113 10.27 -6.20 8.72
N ALA A 114 11.18 -6.80 7.98
CA ALA A 114 11.38 -6.51 6.55
C ALA A 114 10.20 -7.09 5.73
N SER A 115 9.29 -6.22 5.34
CA SER A 115 8.06 -6.54 4.61
C SER A 115 7.67 -5.38 3.70
N PHE A 116 6.99 -5.70 2.61
CA PHE A 116 6.42 -4.70 1.68
C PHE A 116 5.01 -4.22 2.10
N GLY A 117 4.48 -4.68 3.23
CA GLY A 117 3.10 -4.47 3.63
C GLY A 117 2.22 -5.66 3.28
N SER A 118 0.98 -5.41 2.86
CA SER A 118 0.07 -6.47 2.42
C SER A 118 0.60 -7.13 1.15
N CYS A 119 0.68 -8.46 1.16
CA CYS A 119 1.13 -9.25 0.01
C CYS A 119 0.06 -9.30 -1.10
N PHE A 120 -1.20 -9.40 -0.71
CA PHE A 120 -2.33 -9.51 -1.63
C PHE A 120 -3.37 -8.42 -1.38
N ALA A 121 -4.01 -7.95 -2.46
CA ALA A 121 -5.20 -7.13 -2.39
C ALA A 121 -6.39 -7.94 -1.83
N ASN A 122 -7.31 -7.28 -1.13
CA ASN A 122 -8.54 -7.93 -0.72
C ASN A 122 -9.43 -8.22 -1.94
N PRO A 123 -9.92 -9.45 -2.10
CA PRO A 123 -10.90 -9.76 -3.11
C PRO A 123 -12.26 -9.12 -2.80
N ALA A 124 -13.14 -9.05 -3.79
CA ALA A 124 -14.48 -8.55 -3.59
C ALA A 124 -15.24 -9.39 -2.54
N GLY A 125 -15.79 -8.73 -1.53
CA GLY A 125 -16.60 -9.37 -0.49
C GLY A 125 -15.82 -10.11 0.61
N ASP A 126 -14.46 -10.13 0.56
CA ASP A 126 -13.67 -10.83 1.58
C ASP A 126 -12.32 -10.13 1.86
N HIS A 127 -11.58 -10.66 2.82
CA HIS A 127 -10.26 -10.15 3.22
C HIS A 127 -9.17 -11.20 2.96
N ALA A 128 -8.13 -10.82 2.21
CA ALA A 128 -7.00 -11.70 1.91
C ALA A 128 -6.36 -12.28 3.19
N GLY A 129 -6.24 -11.48 4.26
CA GLY A 129 -5.71 -11.95 5.54
C GLY A 129 -6.54 -13.08 6.17
N ARG A 130 -7.88 -12.99 6.11
CA ARG A 130 -8.79 -14.04 6.59
C ARG A 130 -8.65 -15.33 5.76
N LEU A 131 -8.64 -15.19 4.45
CA LEU A 131 -8.50 -16.33 3.52
C LEU A 131 -7.17 -17.06 3.74
N LEU A 132 -6.07 -16.32 3.87
CA LEU A 132 -4.74 -16.88 4.14
C LEU A 132 -4.68 -17.58 5.49
N GLU A 133 -5.29 -17.02 6.53
CA GLU A 133 -5.35 -17.66 7.85
C GLU A 133 -6.16 -18.96 7.79
N ALA A 134 -7.32 -18.96 7.14
CA ALA A 134 -8.14 -20.14 6.95
C ALA A 134 -7.48 -21.20 6.03
N ALA A 135 -6.62 -20.78 5.10
CA ALA A 135 -5.81 -21.68 4.26
C ALA A 135 -4.51 -22.21 4.96
N GLY A 136 -4.34 -21.91 6.27
CA GLY A 136 -3.18 -22.37 7.03
C GLY A 136 -1.86 -21.71 6.66
N MET A 137 -1.93 -20.49 6.08
CA MET A 137 -0.72 -19.76 5.67
C MET A 137 -0.16 -18.86 6.77
N LYS A 138 -0.95 -18.55 7.83
CA LYS A 138 -0.49 -17.75 8.97
C LYS A 138 0.67 -18.45 9.67
N GLY A 139 1.82 -17.76 9.78
CA GLY A 139 3.05 -18.32 10.35
C GLY A 139 3.77 -19.35 9.48
N TYR A 140 3.24 -19.69 8.28
CA TYR A 140 3.87 -20.64 7.39
C TYR A 140 5.16 -20.06 6.79
N ARG A 141 6.21 -20.89 6.72
CA ARG A 141 7.56 -20.47 6.29
C ARG A 141 8.12 -21.37 5.20
N ILE A 142 8.87 -20.75 4.30
CA ILE A 142 9.75 -21.43 3.33
C ILE A 142 11.10 -20.71 3.37
N GLY A 143 12.18 -21.44 3.61
CA GLY A 143 13.51 -20.85 3.76
C GLY A 143 13.55 -19.72 4.79
N GLY A 144 14.04 -18.56 4.38
CA GLY A 144 14.10 -17.36 5.24
C GLY A 144 12.89 -16.43 5.16
N CYS A 145 11.84 -16.78 4.40
CA CYS A 145 10.61 -16.03 4.27
C CYS A 145 9.43 -16.70 5.00
N GLY A 146 8.42 -15.94 5.38
CA GLY A 146 7.20 -16.50 5.96
C GLY A 146 6.06 -15.49 6.06
N PHE A 147 4.83 -15.99 6.10
CA PHE A 147 3.68 -15.16 6.45
C PHE A 147 3.64 -14.93 7.95
N SER A 148 3.36 -13.68 8.34
CA SER A 148 3.38 -13.26 9.74
C SER A 148 2.35 -14.00 10.61
N GLU A 149 2.73 -14.32 11.84
CA GLU A 149 1.84 -14.84 12.88
C GLU A 149 0.86 -13.78 13.43
N ILE A 150 1.15 -12.48 13.22
CA ILE A 150 0.29 -11.37 13.66
C ILE A 150 -0.77 -11.08 12.60
N HIS A 151 -0.38 -11.04 11.32
CA HIS A 151 -1.27 -10.74 10.21
C HIS A 151 -0.89 -11.57 8.98
N ALA A 152 -1.73 -12.54 8.63
CA ALA A 152 -1.43 -13.52 7.59
C ALA A 152 -1.14 -12.94 6.20
N ASN A 153 -1.60 -11.71 5.89
CA ASN A 153 -1.34 -11.07 4.60
C ASN A 153 0.01 -10.32 4.53
N PHE A 154 0.88 -10.49 5.53
CA PHE A 154 2.22 -9.89 5.52
C PHE A 154 3.28 -10.97 5.35
N LEU A 155 3.96 -10.95 4.21
CA LEU A 155 5.14 -11.76 3.95
C LEU A 155 6.36 -11.04 4.54
N ILE A 156 7.06 -11.72 5.45
CA ILE A 156 8.22 -11.20 6.19
C ILE A 156 9.48 -11.93 5.71
N ASN A 157 10.54 -11.18 5.42
CA ASN A 157 11.89 -11.72 5.33
C ASN A 157 12.54 -11.71 6.72
N TYR A 158 12.83 -12.88 7.27
CA TYR A 158 13.43 -13.05 8.60
C TYR A 158 14.97 -12.92 8.60
N GLY A 159 15.55 -12.38 7.51
CA GLY A 159 16.97 -12.03 7.41
C GLY A 159 17.79 -12.86 6.42
N SER A 160 17.31 -14.07 6.07
CA SER A 160 18.00 -14.97 5.12
C SER A 160 17.13 -15.39 3.93
N GLY A 161 15.95 -14.73 3.77
CA GLY A 161 15.01 -15.07 2.72
C GLY A 161 15.49 -14.66 1.33
N SER A 162 15.39 -15.59 0.39
CA SER A 162 15.66 -15.36 -1.03
C SER A 162 14.40 -14.94 -1.79
N PHE A 163 14.59 -14.43 -3.01
CA PHE A 163 13.48 -14.18 -3.93
C PHE A 163 12.68 -15.46 -4.21
N ASN A 164 13.36 -16.60 -4.38
CA ASN A 164 12.71 -17.88 -4.64
C ASN A 164 11.83 -18.32 -3.47
N ASP A 165 12.29 -18.17 -2.22
CA ASP A 165 11.48 -18.47 -1.03
C ASP A 165 10.18 -17.66 -1.01
N ALA A 166 10.28 -16.36 -1.34
CA ALA A 166 9.12 -15.47 -1.37
C ALA A 166 8.12 -15.85 -2.48
N ILE A 167 8.60 -16.13 -3.70
CA ILE A 167 7.75 -16.53 -4.83
C ILE A 167 7.09 -17.88 -4.58
N GLU A 168 7.81 -18.84 -4.00
CA GLU A 168 7.23 -20.15 -3.65
C GLU A 168 6.11 -19.98 -2.61
N LEU A 169 6.30 -19.17 -1.57
CA LEU A 169 5.27 -18.84 -0.59
C LEU A 169 4.04 -18.17 -1.22
N ILE A 170 4.25 -17.22 -2.11
CA ILE A 170 3.17 -16.51 -2.81
C ILE A 170 2.35 -17.48 -3.65
N ASN A 171 3.01 -18.34 -4.43
CA ASN A 171 2.35 -19.33 -5.28
C ASN A 171 1.58 -20.37 -4.44
N LEU A 172 2.20 -20.87 -3.37
CA LEU A 172 1.54 -21.80 -2.45
C LEU A 172 0.28 -21.19 -1.83
N ALA A 173 0.37 -19.91 -1.40
CA ALA A 173 -0.76 -19.20 -0.82
C ALA A 173 -1.91 -19.01 -1.83
N LYS A 174 -1.58 -18.61 -3.06
CA LYS A 174 -2.58 -18.48 -4.15
C LYS A 174 -3.27 -19.80 -4.43
N ASN A 175 -2.52 -20.89 -4.56
CA ASN A 175 -3.05 -22.22 -4.86
C ASN A 175 -3.98 -22.70 -3.74
N ARG A 176 -3.56 -22.62 -2.46
CA ARG A 176 -4.38 -23.05 -1.32
C ARG A 176 -5.68 -22.26 -1.21
N VAL A 177 -5.62 -20.94 -1.41
CA VAL A 177 -6.82 -20.11 -1.37
C VAL A 177 -7.75 -20.41 -2.56
N ALA A 178 -7.20 -20.62 -3.76
CA ALA A 178 -7.99 -21.02 -4.92
C ALA A 178 -8.66 -22.40 -4.73
N GLU A 179 -7.93 -23.38 -4.20
CA GLU A 179 -8.46 -24.74 -3.94
C GLU A 179 -9.57 -24.73 -2.88
N LEU A 180 -9.42 -23.96 -1.80
CA LEU A 180 -10.37 -23.96 -0.68
C LEU A 180 -11.58 -23.07 -0.89
N PHE A 181 -11.41 -21.94 -1.60
CA PHE A 181 -12.43 -20.89 -1.68
C PHE A 181 -12.83 -20.52 -3.11
N GLY A 182 -12.15 -21.05 -4.15
CA GLY A 182 -12.38 -20.66 -5.54
C GLY A 182 -12.00 -19.21 -5.85
N ILE A 183 -11.14 -18.58 -5.02
CA ILE A 183 -10.76 -17.17 -5.13
C ILE A 183 -9.32 -17.06 -5.60
N GLU A 184 -9.09 -16.31 -6.68
CA GLU A 184 -7.75 -15.96 -7.15
C GLU A 184 -7.23 -14.69 -6.45
N LEU A 185 -6.18 -14.83 -5.64
CA LEU A 185 -5.55 -13.70 -4.97
C LEU A 185 -4.67 -12.89 -5.96
N ARG A 186 -4.86 -11.57 -5.98
CA ARG A 186 -4.03 -10.63 -6.73
C ARG A 186 -2.94 -10.07 -5.84
N CYS A 187 -1.66 -10.18 -6.26
CA CYS A 187 -0.54 -9.59 -5.53
C CYS A 187 -0.59 -8.05 -5.54
N GLU A 188 -0.19 -7.43 -4.43
CA GLU A 188 0.15 -6.00 -4.32
C GLU A 188 1.67 -5.76 -4.44
N VAL A 189 2.48 -6.81 -4.45
CA VAL A 189 3.95 -6.79 -4.51
C VAL A 189 4.46 -7.50 -5.76
#